data_08e44a8fd1bd6f27b759504ac6f0751b
#
_entry.id   08e44a8fd1bd6f27b759504ac6f0751b
#
_cell.length_a   1.000
_cell.length_b   1.000
_cell.length_c   1.000
_cell.angle_alpha   90.00
_cell.angle_beta   90.00
_cell.angle_gamma   90.00
#
_symmetry.space_group_name_H-M   'P 1'
#
loop_
_entity.id
_entity.type
_entity.pdbx_description
1 polymer ?
#
loop_
_entity_poly.entity_id
_entity_poly.type
_entity_poly.pdbx_seq_one_letter_code
_entity_poly.pdbx_strand_id
1 'polypeptide(L)'
;LAELQEWRNADETTRRVLMFAVLAHDFAKPQTTHVAERDGQKRIVSPGHEEQGGPLAESFLTRIDAPNEIKERVVPLVKRHMAHLQPANDRTVRRLANFLKPATIEELCLVMIADHFGRPPKPRVIHEGVSEFRVKADELRIRESAPKPLLQGRHLVARGMQPGKQFGTLLDEAFEAQLEGTFTNLDGALKWLDGHN
;
A
#
# COMPACT_ATOMS: atom_id res chain seq x y z
N LEU A 1 19.80 -7.37 12.82
CA LEU A 1 18.78 -8.06 12.05
C LEU A 1 19.04 -7.76 10.57
N ALA A 2 19.48 -8.77 9.81
CA ALA A 2 19.81 -8.61 8.39
C ALA A 2 18.59 -8.16 7.56
N GLU A 3 17.40 -8.67 7.91
CA GLU A 3 16.11 -8.42 7.25
C GLU A 3 15.62 -6.97 7.37
N LEU A 4 16.19 -6.21 8.28
CA LEU A 4 15.90 -4.78 8.47
C LEU A 4 17.09 -3.90 8.05
N GLN A 5 18.01 -4.44 7.24
CA GLN A 5 19.18 -3.69 6.78
C GLN A 5 18.78 -2.51 5.87
N GLU A 6 17.76 -2.70 5.03
CA GLU A 6 17.20 -1.62 4.20
C GLU A 6 16.70 -0.46 5.07
N TRP A 7 16.02 -0.75 6.19
CA TRP A 7 15.62 0.30 7.14
C TRP A 7 16.83 1.07 7.68
N ARG A 8 17.88 0.35 8.08
CA ARG A 8 19.10 0.98 8.64
C ARG A 8 19.80 1.88 7.62
N ASN A 9 19.78 1.48 6.35
CA ASN A 9 20.44 2.18 5.25
C ASN A 9 19.56 3.28 4.60
N ALA A 10 18.27 3.34 4.97
CA ALA A 10 17.35 4.36 4.46
C ALA A 10 17.76 5.77 4.92
N ASP A 11 17.31 6.77 4.18
CA ASP A 11 17.44 8.17 4.58
C ASP A 11 16.69 8.47 5.89
N GLU A 12 16.96 9.63 6.47
CA GLU A 12 16.42 10.01 7.78
C GLU A 12 14.88 10.07 7.76
N THR A 13 14.29 10.64 6.71
CA THR A 13 12.83 10.77 6.56
C THR A 13 12.18 9.38 6.51
N THR A 14 12.70 8.49 5.68
CA THR A 14 12.21 7.12 5.56
C THR A 14 12.34 6.35 6.88
N ARG A 15 13.47 6.50 7.59
CA ARG A 15 13.60 5.88 8.93
C ARG A 15 12.55 6.39 9.92
N ARG A 16 12.23 7.69 9.92
CA ARG A 16 11.16 8.27 10.76
C ARG A 16 9.79 7.75 10.36
N VAL A 17 9.50 7.68 9.06
CA VAL A 17 8.23 7.10 8.56
C VAL A 17 8.05 5.67 9.08
N LEU A 18 9.05 4.81 8.89
CA LEU A 18 8.99 3.41 9.34
C LEU A 18 8.83 3.30 10.86
N MET A 19 9.57 4.12 11.61
CA MET A 19 9.46 4.16 13.08
C MET A 19 8.04 4.53 13.53
N PHE A 20 7.46 5.58 12.96
CA PHE A 20 6.11 6.02 13.31
C PHE A 20 5.04 5.04 12.83
N ALA A 21 5.21 4.42 11.66
CA ALA A 21 4.30 3.41 11.17
C ALA A 21 4.28 2.18 12.09
N VAL A 22 5.46 1.69 12.51
CA VAL A 22 5.56 0.57 13.47
C VAL A 22 5.04 0.97 14.86
N LEU A 23 5.25 2.19 15.33
CA LEU A 23 4.68 2.66 16.58
C LEU A 23 3.16 2.70 16.55
N ALA A 24 2.57 3.16 15.45
CA ALA A 24 1.14 3.48 15.36
C ALA A 24 0.28 2.33 14.79
N HIS A 25 0.87 1.25 14.21
CA HIS A 25 0.11 0.23 13.49
C HIS A 25 -1.02 -0.41 14.32
N ASP A 26 -0.85 -0.50 15.61
CA ASP A 26 -1.77 -1.13 16.56
C ASP A 26 -2.57 -0.15 17.44
N PHE A 27 -2.56 1.14 17.18
CA PHE A 27 -3.21 2.17 18.01
C PHE A 27 -4.71 1.95 18.21
N ALA A 28 -5.40 1.32 17.26
CA ALA A 28 -6.83 1.05 17.38
C ALA A 28 -7.17 -0.27 18.10
N LYS A 29 -6.20 -1.12 18.44
CA LYS A 29 -6.48 -2.37 19.18
C LYS A 29 -7.25 -2.18 20.47
N PRO A 30 -6.96 -1.17 21.33
CA PRO A 30 -7.76 -0.95 22.54
C PRO A 30 -9.26 -0.77 22.31
N GLN A 31 -9.64 -0.25 21.13
CA GLN A 31 -11.04 0.03 20.76
C GLN A 31 -11.71 -1.11 20.00
N THR A 32 -10.92 -1.99 19.35
CA THR A 32 -11.42 -3.04 18.46
C THR A 32 -11.26 -4.43 19.04
N THR A 33 -10.48 -4.59 20.12
CA THR A 33 -10.22 -5.91 20.72
C THR A 33 -11.40 -6.41 21.51
N HIS A 34 -11.84 -7.62 21.18
CA HIS A 34 -12.86 -8.35 21.94
C HIS A 34 -12.63 -9.86 21.87
N VAL A 35 -13.37 -10.61 22.67
CA VAL A 35 -13.39 -12.07 22.60
C VAL A 35 -14.45 -12.51 21.62
N ALA A 36 -14.03 -13.26 20.59
CA ALA A 36 -14.94 -13.88 19.62
C ALA A 36 -14.82 -15.41 19.70
N GLU A 37 -15.89 -16.10 19.40
CA GLU A 37 -15.89 -17.54 19.23
C GLU A 37 -15.62 -17.89 17.76
N ARG A 38 -14.58 -18.70 17.51
CA ARG A 38 -14.26 -19.25 16.19
C ARG A 38 -13.95 -20.73 16.34
N ASP A 39 -14.62 -21.57 15.57
CA ASP A 39 -14.45 -23.02 15.58
C ASP A 39 -14.64 -23.63 16.98
N GLY A 40 -15.61 -23.14 17.75
CA GLY A 40 -15.89 -23.58 19.12
C GLY A 40 -14.84 -23.13 20.15
N GLN A 41 -13.89 -22.25 19.79
CA GLN A 41 -12.85 -21.74 20.69
C GLN A 41 -12.97 -20.23 20.87
N LYS A 42 -12.83 -19.77 22.12
CA LYS A 42 -12.72 -18.33 22.42
C LYS A 42 -11.34 -17.81 22.03
N ARG A 43 -11.31 -16.79 21.19
CA ARG A 43 -10.09 -16.13 20.72
C ARG A 43 -10.20 -14.61 20.92
N ILE A 44 -9.09 -13.99 21.29
CA ILE A 44 -8.99 -12.53 21.29
C ILE A 44 -8.74 -12.08 19.84
N VAL A 45 -9.60 -11.21 19.36
CA VAL A 45 -9.55 -10.66 17.98
C VAL A 45 -9.66 -9.15 18.01
N SER A 46 -9.12 -8.48 16.99
CA SER A 46 -9.14 -7.01 16.83
C SER A 46 -9.49 -6.66 15.38
N PRO A 47 -10.70 -7.00 14.88
CA PRO A 47 -11.05 -6.76 13.48
C PRO A 47 -11.11 -5.26 13.17
N GLY A 48 -10.58 -4.87 12.00
CA GLY A 48 -10.62 -3.49 11.51
C GLY A 48 -9.72 -2.51 12.25
N HIS A 49 -8.82 -3.00 13.14
CA HIS A 49 -7.87 -2.11 13.82
C HIS A 49 -6.93 -1.39 12.84
N GLU A 50 -6.61 -1.99 11.72
CA GLU A 50 -5.79 -1.41 10.66
C GLU A 50 -6.45 -0.17 10.03
N GLU A 51 -7.73 -0.24 9.70
CA GLU A 51 -8.46 0.90 9.12
C GLU A 51 -8.71 2.01 10.16
N GLN A 52 -9.13 1.64 11.38
CA GLN A 52 -9.35 2.59 12.46
C GLN A 52 -8.04 3.18 12.99
N GLY A 53 -6.93 2.48 12.83
CA GLY A 53 -5.59 2.94 13.19
C GLY A 53 -5.12 4.14 12.37
N GLY A 54 -5.55 4.26 11.11
CA GLY A 54 -5.17 5.38 10.24
C GLY A 54 -5.50 6.76 10.83
N PRO A 55 -6.76 7.08 11.15
CA PRO A 55 -7.12 8.35 11.80
C PRO A 55 -6.44 8.59 13.15
N LEU A 56 -6.19 7.55 13.93
CA LEU A 56 -5.49 7.66 15.21
C LEU A 56 -4.01 8.00 15.01
N ALA A 57 -3.35 7.38 14.03
CA ALA A 57 -1.99 7.71 13.65
C ALA A 57 -1.88 9.15 13.15
N GLU A 58 -2.79 9.60 12.30
CA GLU A 58 -2.85 10.99 11.80
C GLU A 58 -3.03 11.99 12.95
N SER A 59 -3.96 11.73 13.86
CA SER A 59 -4.20 12.56 15.05
C SER A 59 -2.95 12.65 15.93
N PHE A 60 -2.30 11.50 16.20
CA PHE A 60 -1.07 11.45 16.99
C PHE A 60 0.04 12.29 16.33
N LEU A 61 0.30 12.07 15.03
CA LEU A 61 1.34 12.78 14.28
C LEU A 61 1.07 14.29 14.20
N THR A 62 -0.19 14.70 14.11
CA THR A 62 -0.59 16.10 14.13
C THR A 62 -0.31 16.73 15.50
N ARG A 63 -0.58 16.03 16.60
CA ARG A 63 -0.33 16.52 17.96
C ARG A 63 1.15 16.73 18.28
N ILE A 64 2.04 15.98 17.65
CA ILE A 64 3.50 16.15 17.80
C ILE A 64 4.11 17.04 16.71
N ASP A 65 3.26 17.74 15.94
CA ASP A 65 3.67 18.62 14.84
C ASP A 65 4.60 17.94 13.81
N ALA A 66 4.31 16.68 13.49
CA ALA A 66 5.05 15.96 12.48
C ALA A 66 4.82 16.56 11.07
N PRO A 67 5.86 16.66 10.22
CA PRO A 67 5.72 17.12 8.84
C PRO A 67 4.64 16.37 8.05
N ASN A 68 3.97 17.05 7.12
CA ASN A 68 2.91 16.44 6.29
C ASN A 68 3.42 15.24 5.51
N GLU A 69 4.64 15.32 4.96
CA GLU A 69 5.29 14.20 4.28
C GLU A 69 5.32 12.92 5.14
N ILE A 70 5.60 13.05 6.44
CA ILE A 70 5.59 11.91 7.37
C ILE A 70 4.16 11.37 7.52
N LYS A 71 3.17 12.25 7.72
CA LYS A 71 1.76 11.85 7.89
C LYS A 71 1.23 11.12 6.66
N GLU A 72 1.47 11.67 5.47
CA GLU A 72 1.02 11.12 4.20
C GLU A 72 1.59 9.71 3.92
N ARG A 73 2.81 9.43 4.37
CA ARG A 73 3.44 8.10 4.22
C ARG A 73 3.04 7.13 5.34
N VAL A 74 2.96 7.58 6.59
CA VAL A 74 2.64 6.71 7.74
C VAL A 74 1.21 6.19 7.71
N VAL A 75 0.23 7.05 7.42
CA VAL A 75 -1.19 6.69 7.49
C VAL A 75 -1.55 5.50 6.58
N PRO A 76 -1.18 5.47 5.29
CA PRO A 76 -1.46 4.32 4.45
C PRO A 76 -0.69 3.05 4.87
N LEU A 77 0.51 3.16 5.41
CA LEU A 77 1.26 2.02 5.95
C LEU A 77 0.52 1.39 7.14
N VAL A 78 0.02 2.21 8.07
CA VAL A 78 -0.81 1.74 9.20
C VAL A 78 -2.06 1.04 8.70
N LYS A 79 -2.78 1.61 7.73
CA LYS A 79 -4.00 1.03 7.17
C LYS A 79 -3.78 -0.30 6.44
N ARG A 80 -2.58 -0.58 5.99
CA ARG A 80 -2.28 -1.78 5.16
C ARG A 80 -1.27 -2.73 5.77
N HIS A 81 -0.89 -2.56 7.04
CA HIS A 81 0.10 -3.43 7.67
C HIS A 81 -0.31 -4.91 7.76
N MET A 82 -1.59 -5.23 7.57
CA MET A 82 -2.11 -6.60 7.52
C MET A 82 -2.23 -7.15 6.08
N ALA A 83 -1.75 -6.45 5.05
CA ALA A 83 -1.92 -6.84 3.65
C ALA A 83 -1.33 -8.22 3.31
N HIS A 84 -0.27 -8.64 4.00
CA HIS A 84 0.37 -9.95 3.83
C HIS A 84 -0.54 -11.16 4.10
N LEU A 85 -1.73 -10.96 4.67
CA LEU A 85 -2.74 -12.00 4.85
C LEU A 85 -3.64 -12.18 3.61
N GLN A 86 -3.46 -11.36 2.59
CA GLN A 86 -4.20 -11.45 1.32
C GLN A 86 -3.30 -12.02 0.22
N PRO A 87 -3.86 -12.65 -0.84
CA PRO A 87 -3.06 -13.15 -1.96
C PRO A 87 -2.33 -12.02 -2.69
N ALA A 88 -1.04 -12.21 -2.93
CA ALA A 88 -0.18 -11.29 -3.67
C ALA A 88 -0.27 -11.50 -5.20
N ASN A 89 -1.46 -11.31 -5.80
CA ASN A 89 -1.61 -11.33 -7.24
C ASN A 89 -1.34 -9.94 -7.86
N ASP A 90 -1.16 -9.88 -9.17
CA ASP A 90 -0.83 -8.67 -9.92
C ASP A 90 -1.78 -7.50 -9.63
N ARG A 91 -3.09 -7.77 -9.62
CA ARG A 91 -4.13 -6.77 -9.34
C ARG A 91 -4.00 -6.23 -7.91
N THR A 92 -3.91 -7.13 -6.92
CA THR A 92 -3.79 -6.77 -5.51
C THR A 92 -2.57 -5.89 -5.28
N VAL A 93 -1.41 -6.26 -5.86
CA VAL A 93 -0.15 -5.53 -5.67
C VAL A 93 -0.18 -4.17 -6.36
N ARG A 94 -0.74 -4.05 -7.59
CA ARG A 94 -0.90 -2.74 -8.27
C ARG A 94 -1.82 -1.80 -7.47
N ARG A 95 -2.97 -2.29 -7.00
CA ARG A 95 -3.91 -1.51 -6.18
C ARG A 95 -3.29 -1.10 -4.85
N LEU A 96 -2.57 -2.00 -4.20
CA LEU A 96 -1.87 -1.71 -2.96
C LEU A 96 -0.81 -0.63 -3.18
N ALA A 97 0.05 -0.76 -4.19
CA ALA A 97 1.06 0.26 -4.51
C ALA A 97 0.44 1.64 -4.81
N ASN A 98 -0.72 1.66 -5.50
CA ASN A 98 -1.44 2.91 -5.76
C ASN A 98 -2.04 3.51 -4.48
N PHE A 99 -2.57 2.69 -3.58
CA PHE A 99 -3.14 3.13 -2.29
C PHE A 99 -2.06 3.70 -1.36
N LEU A 100 -0.87 3.11 -1.36
CA LEU A 100 0.22 3.49 -0.44
C LEU A 100 0.81 4.86 -0.74
N LYS A 101 0.60 5.44 -1.93
CA LYS A 101 1.20 6.72 -2.32
C LYS A 101 1.08 7.78 -1.22
N PRO A 102 2.17 8.47 -0.89
CA PRO A 102 3.52 8.42 -1.49
C PRO A 102 4.45 7.35 -0.88
N ALA A 103 3.98 6.52 0.07
CA ALA A 103 4.74 5.38 0.58
C ALA A 103 4.85 4.26 -0.46
N THR A 104 5.68 3.25 -0.19
CA THR A 104 6.03 2.18 -1.11
C THR A 104 5.65 0.79 -0.59
N ILE A 105 5.63 -0.20 -1.49
CA ILE A 105 5.46 -1.62 -1.10
C ILE A 105 6.61 -2.06 -0.19
N GLU A 106 7.85 -1.61 -0.46
CA GLU A 106 8.99 -1.98 0.37
C GLU A 106 8.86 -1.45 1.80
N GLU A 107 8.46 -0.19 1.97
CA GLU A 107 8.21 0.37 3.29
C GLU A 107 7.13 -0.41 4.05
N LEU A 108 6.05 -0.80 3.36
CA LEU A 108 5.02 -1.64 3.96
C LEU A 108 5.57 -3.01 4.38
N CYS A 109 6.38 -3.65 3.54
CA CYS A 109 7.03 -4.92 3.87
C CYS A 109 7.93 -4.79 5.10
N LEU A 110 8.70 -3.70 5.22
CA LEU A 110 9.54 -3.44 6.40
C LEU A 110 8.71 -3.25 7.67
N VAL A 111 7.55 -2.58 7.59
CA VAL A 111 6.61 -2.45 8.72
C VAL A 111 6.07 -3.83 9.14
N MET A 112 5.63 -4.65 8.19
CA MET A 112 5.12 -6.01 8.47
C MET A 112 6.19 -6.92 9.07
N ILE A 113 7.45 -6.84 8.60
CA ILE A 113 8.59 -7.58 9.15
C ILE A 113 8.86 -7.13 10.58
N ALA A 114 8.88 -5.82 10.83
CA ALA A 114 9.14 -5.27 12.16
C ALA A 114 8.06 -5.67 13.17
N ASP A 115 6.77 -5.61 12.78
CA ASP A 115 5.66 -6.10 13.61
C ASP A 115 5.82 -7.59 13.95
N HIS A 116 6.11 -8.43 12.95
CA HIS A 116 6.27 -9.86 13.17
C HIS A 116 7.45 -10.17 14.10
N PHE A 117 8.59 -9.49 13.91
CA PHE A 117 9.81 -9.69 14.73
C PHE A 117 9.68 -9.13 16.13
N GLY A 118 8.77 -8.18 16.34
CA GLY A 118 8.46 -7.59 17.66
C GLY A 118 7.60 -8.48 18.57
N ARG A 119 7.24 -9.71 18.15
CA ARG A 119 6.32 -10.61 18.87
C ARG A 119 7.02 -11.86 19.45
N PRO A 120 7.92 -11.74 20.45
CA PRO A 120 8.48 -12.93 21.09
C PRO A 120 7.37 -13.76 21.79
N PRO A 121 7.47 -15.10 21.87
CA PRO A 121 8.59 -15.94 21.45
C PRO A 121 8.53 -16.41 19.97
N LYS A 122 7.74 -15.76 19.09
CA LYS A 122 7.66 -16.18 17.69
C LYS A 122 9.04 -16.13 17.02
N PRO A 123 9.35 -17.10 16.13
CA PRO A 123 10.60 -17.10 15.39
C PRO A 123 10.68 -15.86 14.48
N ARG A 124 11.88 -15.29 14.35
CA ARG A 124 12.15 -14.16 13.47
C ARG A 124 12.36 -14.64 12.02
N VAL A 125 11.27 -15.07 11.41
CA VAL A 125 11.23 -15.51 10.01
C VAL A 125 10.29 -14.57 9.25
N ILE A 126 10.67 -14.13 8.06
CA ILE A 126 9.80 -13.32 7.21
C ILE A 126 8.57 -14.16 6.86
N HIS A 127 7.38 -13.60 7.06
CA HIS A 127 6.13 -14.25 6.69
C HIS A 127 6.07 -14.46 5.16
N GLU A 128 5.62 -15.63 4.71
CA GLU A 128 5.56 -16.00 3.29
C GLU A 128 4.86 -14.92 2.47
N GLY A 129 3.68 -14.45 2.89
CA GLY A 129 2.94 -13.41 2.19
C GLY A 129 3.71 -12.09 2.02
N VAL A 130 4.64 -11.74 2.94
CA VAL A 130 5.51 -10.56 2.76
C VAL A 130 6.52 -10.81 1.64
N SER A 131 7.09 -12.02 1.60
CA SER A 131 8.02 -12.42 0.52
C SER A 131 7.33 -12.44 -0.84
N GLU A 132 6.09 -12.96 -0.91
CA GLU A 132 5.27 -12.97 -2.12
C GLU A 132 4.98 -11.55 -2.62
N PHE A 133 4.61 -10.61 -1.73
CA PHE A 133 4.41 -9.21 -2.09
C PHE A 133 5.68 -8.58 -2.67
N ARG A 134 6.86 -8.81 -2.06
CA ARG A 134 8.14 -8.31 -2.57
C ARG A 134 8.43 -8.84 -3.97
N VAL A 135 8.38 -10.17 -4.14
CA VAL A 135 8.63 -10.81 -5.45
C VAL A 135 7.69 -10.26 -6.51
N LYS A 136 6.39 -10.19 -6.21
CA LYS A 136 5.39 -9.69 -7.16
C LYS A 136 5.59 -8.22 -7.48
N ALA A 137 5.93 -7.39 -6.51
CA ALA A 137 6.21 -5.97 -6.72
C ALA A 137 7.48 -5.74 -7.56
N ASP A 138 8.51 -6.60 -7.42
CA ASP A 138 9.71 -6.58 -8.27
C ASP A 138 9.39 -7.00 -9.71
N GLU A 139 8.60 -8.07 -9.92
CA GLU A 139 8.13 -8.49 -11.25
C GLU A 139 7.38 -7.37 -11.97
N LEU A 140 6.52 -6.66 -11.24
CA LEU A 140 5.73 -5.54 -11.74
C LEU A 140 6.51 -4.20 -11.79
N ARG A 141 7.74 -4.15 -11.27
CA ARG A 141 8.60 -2.95 -11.16
C ARG A 141 7.92 -1.79 -10.41
N ILE A 142 7.21 -2.12 -9.34
CA ILE A 142 6.48 -1.15 -8.50
C ILE A 142 6.79 -1.30 -7.00
N ARG A 143 7.93 -1.91 -6.66
CA ARG A 143 8.36 -2.08 -5.26
C ARG A 143 8.63 -0.73 -4.58
N GLU A 144 9.37 0.16 -5.27
CA GLU A 144 9.80 1.46 -4.76
C GLU A 144 8.96 2.64 -5.30
N SER A 145 7.94 2.36 -6.10
CA SER A 145 7.09 3.41 -6.65
C SER A 145 5.74 2.85 -7.09
N ALA A 146 4.70 3.68 -7.00
CA ALA A 146 3.40 3.29 -7.51
C ALA A 146 3.35 3.22 -9.05
N PRO A 147 2.40 2.45 -9.63
CA PRO A 147 2.18 2.41 -11.06
C PRO A 147 1.92 3.81 -11.61
N LYS A 148 2.55 4.14 -12.74
CA LYS A 148 2.28 5.39 -13.48
C LYS A 148 1.25 5.12 -14.56
N PRO A 149 0.30 6.07 -14.80
CA PRO A 149 -0.66 5.94 -15.89
C PRO A 149 0.05 5.79 -17.24
N LEU A 150 -0.27 4.73 -17.97
CA LEU A 150 0.21 4.49 -19.34
C LEU A 150 -0.46 5.42 -20.33
N LEU A 151 -1.78 5.58 -20.21
CA LEU A 151 -2.53 6.55 -21.00
C LEU A 151 -2.41 7.94 -20.37
N GLN A 152 -2.16 8.94 -21.21
CA GLN A 152 -1.99 10.34 -20.80
C GLN A 152 -2.72 11.24 -21.78
N GLY A 153 -3.05 12.48 -21.39
CA GLY A 153 -3.80 13.43 -22.21
C GLY A 153 -3.23 13.65 -23.61
N ARG A 154 -1.89 13.62 -23.77
CA ARG A 154 -1.23 13.69 -25.07
C ARG A 154 -1.66 12.59 -26.06
N HIS A 155 -1.99 11.40 -25.55
CA HIS A 155 -2.41 10.27 -26.38
C HIS A 155 -3.86 10.46 -26.89
N LEU A 156 -4.71 11.11 -26.08
CA LEU A 156 -6.07 11.47 -26.46
C LEU A 156 -6.04 12.57 -27.54
N VAL A 157 -5.21 13.60 -27.35
CA VAL A 157 -5.01 14.68 -28.34
C VAL A 157 -4.51 14.12 -29.65
N ALA A 158 -3.54 13.19 -29.63
CA ALA A 158 -3.03 12.54 -30.84
C ALA A 158 -4.10 11.73 -31.60
N ARG A 159 -5.23 11.40 -30.97
CA ARG A 159 -6.42 10.77 -31.59
C ARG A 159 -7.51 11.78 -31.99
N GLY A 160 -7.19 13.06 -31.97
CA GLY A 160 -8.12 14.14 -32.40
C GLY A 160 -9.14 14.54 -31.35
N MET A 161 -9.05 14.02 -30.12
CA MET A 161 -9.94 14.42 -29.03
C MET A 161 -9.62 15.86 -28.60
N GLN A 162 -10.66 16.63 -28.30
CA GLN A 162 -10.48 17.99 -27.76
C GLN A 162 -10.35 17.97 -26.24
N PRO A 163 -9.36 18.70 -25.66
CA PRO A 163 -9.22 18.80 -24.20
C PRO A 163 -10.51 19.34 -23.55
N GLY A 164 -10.96 18.64 -22.49
CA GLY A 164 -12.19 18.99 -21.79
C GLY A 164 -12.41 18.11 -20.55
N LYS A 165 -13.55 18.31 -19.87
CA LYS A 165 -13.89 17.54 -18.65
C LYS A 165 -13.87 16.03 -18.86
N GLN A 166 -14.21 15.56 -20.06
CA GLN A 166 -14.21 14.13 -20.41
C GLN A 166 -12.81 13.51 -20.38
N PHE A 167 -11.72 14.30 -20.57
CA PHE A 167 -10.36 13.79 -20.50
C PHE A 167 -10.04 13.21 -19.13
N GLY A 168 -10.38 13.91 -18.05
CA GLY A 168 -10.15 13.45 -16.69
C GLY A 168 -10.85 12.11 -16.45
N THR A 169 -12.14 12.04 -16.73
CA THR A 169 -12.93 10.82 -16.56
C THR A 169 -12.33 9.63 -17.33
N LEU A 170 -12.03 9.84 -18.62
CA LEU A 170 -11.49 8.78 -19.48
C LEU A 170 -10.08 8.32 -19.04
N LEU A 171 -9.23 9.24 -18.58
CA LEU A 171 -7.91 8.91 -18.04
C LEU A 171 -7.99 8.16 -16.71
N ASP A 172 -8.95 8.52 -15.84
CA ASP A 172 -9.21 7.83 -14.58
C ASP A 172 -9.73 6.40 -14.84
N GLU A 173 -10.68 6.24 -15.77
CA GLU A 173 -11.20 4.92 -16.18
C GLU A 173 -10.09 4.05 -16.80
N ALA A 174 -9.24 4.63 -17.65
CA ALA A 174 -8.09 3.93 -18.21
C ALA A 174 -7.09 3.51 -17.14
N PHE A 175 -6.85 4.35 -16.12
CA PHE A 175 -5.95 4.01 -15.04
C PHE A 175 -6.54 2.90 -14.17
N GLU A 176 -7.84 2.93 -13.87
CA GLU A 176 -8.52 1.83 -13.19
C GLU A 176 -8.41 0.51 -13.98
N ALA A 177 -8.64 0.53 -15.30
CA ALA A 177 -8.47 -0.64 -16.16
C ALA A 177 -7.02 -1.16 -16.15
N GLN A 178 -6.02 -0.26 -16.12
CA GLN A 178 -4.62 -0.62 -15.95
C GLN A 178 -4.36 -1.31 -14.60
N LEU A 179 -4.90 -0.79 -13.50
CA LEU A 179 -4.75 -1.40 -12.17
C LEU A 179 -5.39 -2.79 -12.11
N GLU A 180 -6.53 -2.99 -12.79
CA GLU A 180 -7.18 -4.29 -12.95
C GLU A 180 -6.37 -5.26 -13.84
N GLY A 181 -5.44 -4.74 -14.66
CA GLY A 181 -4.63 -5.54 -15.57
C GLY A 181 -5.28 -5.80 -16.93
N THR A 182 -6.29 -5.02 -17.30
CA THR A 182 -6.91 -5.08 -18.63
C THR A 182 -5.88 -4.84 -19.74
N PHE A 183 -4.88 -4.02 -19.45
CA PHE A 183 -3.68 -3.83 -20.27
C PHE A 183 -2.47 -3.51 -19.36
N THR A 184 -1.27 -3.83 -19.86
CA THR A 184 -0.02 -3.67 -19.11
C THR A 184 1.05 -2.86 -19.83
N ASN A 185 0.73 -2.37 -21.04
CA ASN A 185 1.61 -1.55 -21.87
C ASN A 185 0.81 -0.50 -22.64
N LEU A 186 1.53 0.43 -23.27
CA LEU A 186 0.90 1.55 -24.00
C LEU A 186 0.05 1.08 -25.17
N ASP A 187 0.48 0.08 -25.93
CA ASP A 187 -0.27 -0.43 -27.09
C ASP A 187 -1.62 -1.01 -26.65
N GLY A 188 -1.65 -1.74 -25.55
CA GLY A 188 -2.90 -2.24 -24.96
C GLY A 188 -3.80 -1.10 -24.47
N ALA A 189 -3.23 -0.07 -23.84
CA ALA A 189 -3.96 1.11 -23.40
C ALA A 189 -4.58 1.88 -24.58
N LEU A 190 -3.85 1.98 -25.68
CA LEU A 190 -4.33 2.64 -26.89
C LEU A 190 -5.48 1.84 -27.57
N LYS A 191 -5.39 0.51 -27.62
CA LYS A 191 -6.48 -0.36 -28.10
C LYS A 191 -7.71 -0.26 -27.22
N TRP A 192 -7.51 -0.19 -25.90
CA TRP A 192 -8.59 0.02 -24.95
C TRP A 192 -9.29 1.36 -25.21
N LEU A 193 -8.52 2.44 -25.42
CA LEU A 193 -9.05 3.76 -25.76
C LEU A 193 -9.87 3.74 -27.06
N ASP A 194 -9.38 3.08 -28.12
CA ASP A 194 -10.05 2.99 -29.41
C ASP A 194 -11.40 2.25 -29.32
N GLY A 195 -11.58 1.37 -28.34
CA GLY A 195 -12.84 0.70 -28.06
C GLY A 195 -13.82 1.45 -27.13
N HIS A 196 -13.41 2.59 -26.58
CA HIS A 196 -14.19 3.43 -25.64
C HIS A 196 -14.55 4.81 -26.21
N ASN A 197 -14.31 5.02 -27.50
CA ASN A 197 -14.69 6.22 -28.27
C ASN A 197 -16.01 6.01 -28.99
#